data_d4bac1e4e93d20e67e363fe83db81ace
#
_entry.id   d4bac1e4e93d20e67e363fe83db81ace
#
_cell.length_a   1.000
_cell.length_b   1.000
_cell.length_c   1.000
_cell.angle_alpha   90.00
_cell.angle_beta   90.00
_cell.angle_gamma   90.00
#
_symmetry.space_group_name_H-M   'P 1'
#
loop_
_entity.id
_entity.type
_entity.pdbx_description
1 polymer ?
#
loop_
_entity_poly.entity_id
_entity_poly.type
_entity_poly.pdbx_seq_one_letter_code
_entity_poly.pdbx_strand_id
1 'polypeptide(L)'
;DKGLAYQGYRVLPYCPKDQTPLSAHELRMDADVYQDRQDTTVSVAVKMRDEEDAYAVFWTTTPWTVPTNFAIVVGADIDYVEVRPTEGKFAGKKFYFGKSLLEHYTKELGENYEVVRELKGSELAGRRYYPVFPYFAGEKAETEGNVPGPNGYTIFTADYVDTVEGTGLVHQAPYGEDDMNTLN
;
A
#
# COMPACT_ATOMS: atom_id res chain seq x y z
N ASP A 1 -32.71 -7.35 -33.73
CA ASP A 1 -31.63 -7.20 -32.76
C ASP A 1 -30.62 -6.21 -33.28
N LYS A 2 -30.58 -5.01 -32.66
CA LYS A 2 -29.67 -3.93 -33.02
C LYS A 2 -28.39 -3.91 -32.13
N GLY A 3 -28.14 -4.96 -31.34
CA GLY A 3 -27.01 -5.03 -30.40
C GLY A 3 -27.09 -4.03 -29.23
N LEU A 4 -28.26 -3.40 -29.00
CA LEU A 4 -28.43 -2.37 -27.98
C LEU A 4 -28.69 -2.97 -26.56
N ALA A 5 -29.03 -4.27 -26.50
CA ALA A 5 -29.20 -5.00 -25.26
C ALA A 5 -28.18 -6.15 -25.23
N TYR A 6 -27.42 -6.22 -24.17
CA TYR A 6 -26.40 -7.25 -23.96
C TYR A 6 -26.31 -7.61 -22.47
N GLN A 7 -25.81 -8.79 -22.18
CA GLN A 7 -25.48 -9.22 -20.81
C GLN A 7 -24.08 -8.73 -20.47
N GLY A 8 -23.95 -8.05 -19.35
CA GLY A 8 -22.67 -7.55 -18.84
C GLY A 8 -22.60 -7.60 -17.32
N TYR A 9 -21.40 -7.33 -16.79
CA TYR A 9 -21.16 -7.25 -15.36
C TYR A 9 -20.96 -5.80 -14.93
N ARG A 10 -21.44 -5.48 -13.73
CA ARG A 10 -21.26 -4.19 -13.11
C ARG A 10 -20.97 -4.39 -11.63
N VAL A 11 -19.96 -3.68 -11.12
CA VAL A 11 -19.67 -3.62 -9.69
C VAL A 11 -20.66 -2.64 -9.04
N LEU A 12 -21.36 -3.10 -8.03
CA LEU A 12 -22.31 -2.30 -7.24
C LEU A 12 -22.11 -2.59 -5.75
N PRO A 13 -22.27 -1.59 -4.87
CA PRO A 13 -22.44 -1.82 -3.45
C PRO A 13 -23.60 -2.76 -3.19
N TYR A 14 -23.45 -3.63 -2.21
CA TYR A 14 -24.43 -4.67 -1.88
C TYR A 14 -24.69 -4.70 -0.38
N CYS A 15 -25.95 -4.67 0.01
CA CYS A 15 -26.35 -4.82 1.41
C CYS A 15 -26.51 -6.32 1.75
N PRO A 16 -25.63 -6.91 2.57
CA PRO A 16 -25.74 -8.32 2.92
C PRO A 16 -26.94 -8.63 3.84
N LYS A 17 -27.44 -7.62 4.57
CA LYS A 17 -28.60 -7.76 5.45
C LYS A 17 -29.89 -7.86 4.66
N ASP A 18 -30.07 -6.99 3.68
CA ASP A 18 -31.28 -6.93 2.84
C ASP A 18 -31.16 -7.78 1.57
N GLN A 19 -29.96 -8.33 1.34
CA GLN A 19 -29.63 -9.21 0.21
C GLN A 19 -29.95 -8.56 -1.16
N THR A 20 -29.65 -7.28 -1.30
CA THR A 20 -29.94 -6.51 -2.52
C THR A 20 -28.79 -5.55 -2.88
N PRO A 21 -28.55 -5.30 -4.18
CA PRO A 21 -27.68 -4.22 -4.61
C PRO A 21 -28.25 -2.85 -4.21
N LEU A 22 -27.36 -1.92 -3.88
CA LEU A 22 -27.73 -0.56 -3.53
C LEU A 22 -27.62 0.36 -4.74
N SER A 23 -28.62 1.23 -4.90
CA SER A 23 -28.61 2.27 -5.93
C SER A 23 -27.74 3.45 -5.53
N ALA A 24 -27.34 4.26 -6.51
CA ALA A 24 -26.60 5.50 -6.24
C ALA A 24 -27.41 6.49 -5.36
N HIS A 25 -28.75 6.40 -5.40
CA HIS A 25 -29.60 7.24 -4.56
C HIS A 25 -29.52 6.86 -3.09
N GLU A 26 -29.48 5.57 -2.79
CA GLU A 26 -29.35 5.04 -1.43
C GLU A 26 -27.98 5.29 -0.81
N LEU A 27 -26.97 5.61 -1.64
CA LEU A 27 -25.59 5.88 -1.21
C LEU A 27 -25.28 7.39 -1.12
N ARG A 28 -26.29 8.28 -1.30
CA ARG A 28 -26.08 9.72 -1.10
C ARG A 28 -25.84 10.02 0.37
N MET A 29 -24.98 11.02 0.64
CA MET A 29 -24.56 11.42 1.98
C MET A 29 -25.62 12.26 2.72
N ASP A 30 -26.89 12.06 2.43
CA ASP A 30 -28.02 12.64 3.15
C ASP A 30 -28.64 11.58 4.07
N ALA A 31 -29.17 11.99 5.20
CA ALA A 31 -29.93 11.18 6.14
C ALA A 31 -29.15 10.02 6.83
N ASP A 32 -27.98 10.32 7.40
CA ASP A 32 -27.21 9.40 8.26
C ASP A 32 -26.81 8.06 7.60
N VAL A 33 -26.71 8.04 6.28
CA VAL A 33 -26.30 6.83 5.53
C VAL A 33 -24.84 6.45 5.85
N TYR A 34 -23.99 7.46 6.05
CA TYR A 34 -22.58 7.28 6.43
C TYR A 34 -22.40 7.61 7.91
N GLN A 35 -21.72 6.73 8.61
CA GLN A 35 -21.41 6.91 10.03
C GLN A 35 -19.94 6.69 10.27
N ASP A 36 -19.35 7.48 11.16
CA ASP A 36 -17.99 7.30 11.60
C ASP A 36 -17.84 5.98 12.33
N ARG A 37 -16.81 5.22 11.95
CA ARG A 37 -16.46 3.97 12.58
C ARG A 37 -14.96 3.91 12.83
N GLN A 38 -14.58 3.43 14.00
CA GLN A 38 -13.18 3.15 14.29
C GLN A 38 -12.79 1.79 13.71
N ASP A 39 -11.89 1.80 12.73
CA ASP A 39 -11.32 0.60 12.12
C ASP A 39 -9.85 0.43 12.48
N THR A 40 -9.38 -0.81 12.44
CA THR A 40 -7.97 -1.13 12.68
C THR A 40 -7.15 -0.85 11.42
N THR A 41 -6.10 -0.07 11.57
CA THR A 41 -5.09 0.15 10.54
C THR A 41 -3.84 -0.67 10.83
N VAL A 42 -3.04 -0.93 9.80
CA VAL A 42 -1.82 -1.74 9.93
C VAL A 42 -0.65 -1.06 9.22
N SER A 43 0.48 -0.95 9.92
CA SER A 43 1.77 -0.63 9.32
C SER A 43 2.56 -1.92 9.09
N VAL A 44 3.02 -2.12 7.87
CA VAL A 44 3.69 -3.35 7.43
C VAL A 44 5.10 -3.02 6.94
N ALA A 45 6.10 -3.67 7.52
CA ALA A 45 7.49 -3.56 7.10
C ALA A 45 7.86 -4.70 6.15
N VAL A 46 8.25 -4.38 4.92
CA VAL A 46 8.70 -5.33 3.91
C VAL A 46 10.19 -5.20 3.69
N LYS A 47 10.90 -6.33 3.69
CA LYS A 47 12.36 -6.35 3.56
C LYS A 47 12.79 -5.98 2.15
N MET A 48 13.72 -5.03 2.04
CA MET A 48 14.34 -4.66 0.77
C MET A 48 15.24 -5.79 0.25
N ARG A 49 15.31 -5.94 -1.10
CA ARG A 49 16.15 -6.99 -1.73
C ARG A 49 17.59 -6.56 -1.92
N ASP A 50 17.80 -5.28 -2.09
CA ASP A 50 19.08 -4.65 -2.47
C ASP A 50 19.84 -4.08 -1.27
N GLU A 51 19.28 -4.21 -0.08
CA GLU A 51 19.88 -3.65 1.12
C GLU A 51 19.63 -4.53 2.35
N GLU A 52 20.72 -4.87 3.04
CA GLU A 52 20.66 -5.73 4.23
C GLU A 52 20.01 -4.98 5.40
N ASP A 53 19.10 -5.69 6.10
CA ASP A 53 18.35 -5.20 7.24
C ASP A 53 17.58 -3.89 7.02
N ALA A 54 17.25 -3.58 5.76
CA ALA A 54 16.43 -2.45 5.37
C ALA A 54 15.00 -2.87 5.03
N TYR A 55 14.04 -2.03 5.43
CA TYR A 55 12.62 -2.30 5.29
C TYR A 55 11.89 -1.05 4.79
N ALA A 56 11.06 -1.20 3.76
CA ALA A 56 10.05 -0.21 3.41
C ALA A 56 8.83 -0.42 4.30
N VAL A 57 8.28 0.65 4.86
CA VAL A 57 7.11 0.55 5.75
C VAL A 57 5.94 1.24 5.07
N PHE A 58 4.93 0.47 4.68
CA PHE A 58 3.67 1.02 4.19
C PHE A 58 2.56 0.92 5.26
N TRP A 59 1.57 1.77 5.13
CA TRP A 59 0.41 1.81 6.00
C TRP A 59 -0.87 1.58 5.19
N THR A 60 -1.86 0.89 5.78
CA THR A 60 -3.14 0.64 5.13
C THR A 60 -4.30 0.61 6.12
N THR A 61 -5.44 1.14 5.69
CA THR A 61 -6.75 1.01 6.34
C THR A 61 -7.50 -0.24 5.89
N THR A 62 -6.99 -0.96 4.89
CA THR A 62 -7.61 -2.16 4.30
C THR A 62 -6.68 -3.37 4.42
N PRO A 63 -6.39 -3.88 5.64
CA PRO A 63 -5.38 -4.92 5.86
C PRO A 63 -5.70 -6.24 5.12
N TRP A 64 -6.94 -6.49 4.77
CA TRP A 64 -7.35 -7.69 3.99
C TRP A 64 -6.86 -7.69 2.54
N THR A 65 -6.36 -6.58 2.02
CA THR A 65 -5.75 -6.50 0.69
C THR A 65 -4.24 -6.82 0.67
N VAL A 66 -3.60 -6.86 1.84
CA VAL A 66 -2.15 -7.11 1.96
C VAL A 66 -1.70 -8.46 1.37
N PRO A 67 -2.50 -9.56 1.45
CA PRO A 67 -2.12 -10.83 0.80
C PRO A 67 -1.91 -10.72 -0.72
N THR A 68 -2.53 -9.74 -1.36
CA THR A 68 -2.39 -9.45 -2.80
C THR A 68 -1.58 -8.18 -3.07
N ASN A 69 -0.71 -7.78 -2.14
CA ASN A 69 0.23 -6.70 -2.39
C ASN A 69 1.12 -7.03 -3.58
N PHE A 70 1.18 -6.14 -4.57
CA PHE A 70 1.99 -6.29 -5.78
C PHE A 70 3.02 -5.19 -5.95
N ALA A 71 2.76 -4.01 -5.41
CA ALA A 71 3.67 -2.87 -5.47
C ALA A 71 3.54 -1.98 -4.23
N ILE A 72 4.47 -1.07 -4.10
CA ILE A 72 4.41 0.07 -3.19
C ILE A 72 4.61 1.32 -4.05
N VAL A 73 3.91 2.40 -3.74
CA VAL A 73 4.13 3.69 -4.39
C VAL A 73 4.59 4.74 -3.41
N VAL A 74 5.39 5.66 -3.92
CA VAL A 74 5.96 6.82 -3.21
C VAL A 74 5.74 8.08 -4.04
N GLY A 75 5.71 9.24 -3.41
CA GLY A 75 5.70 10.51 -4.14
C GLY A 75 7.11 10.86 -4.62
N ALA A 76 7.31 11.09 -5.92
CA ALA A 76 8.63 11.31 -6.50
C ALA A 76 9.42 12.44 -5.82
N ASP A 77 8.74 13.55 -5.51
CA ASP A 77 9.32 14.77 -4.93
C ASP A 77 9.21 14.84 -3.40
N ILE A 78 8.57 13.86 -2.77
CA ILE A 78 8.44 13.79 -1.32
C ILE A 78 9.79 13.42 -0.71
N ASP A 79 10.09 14.03 0.45
CA ASP A 79 11.28 13.71 1.23
C ASP A 79 11.03 12.48 2.10
N TYR A 80 11.92 11.51 1.99
CA TYR A 80 11.95 10.29 2.79
C TYR A 80 13.21 10.25 3.65
N VAL A 81 13.14 9.47 4.71
CA VAL A 81 14.27 9.19 5.58
C VAL A 81 14.44 7.68 5.75
N GLU A 82 15.69 7.27 5.81
CA GLU A 82 16.09 5.96 6.31
C GLU A 82 16.54 6.12 7.74
N VAL A 83 15.85 5.47 8.67
CA VAL A 83 16.13 5.56 10.11
C VAL A 83 16.53 4.21 10.67
N ARG A 84 17.42 4.24 11.64
CA ARG A 84 17.90 3.05 12.36
C ARG A 84 17.71 3.25 13.86
N PRO A 85 16.74 2.56 14.48
CA PRO A 85 16.62 2.52 15.93
C PRO A 85 17.91 1.98 16.55
N THR A 86 18.37 2.62 17.63
CA THR A 86 19.60 2.22 18.32
C THR A 86 19.33 1.27 19.48
N GLU A 87 18.07 1.16 19.90
CA GLU A 87 17.64 0.33 21.01
C GLU A 87 16.27 -0.31 20.75
N GLY A 88 15.85 -1.23 21.60
CA GLY A 88 14.55 -1.89 21.53
C GLY A 88 14.48 -3.03 20.50
N LYS A 89 13.25 -3.42 20.17
CA LYS A 89 12.95 -4.59 19.31
C LYS A 89 13.53 -4.47 17.90
N PHE A 90 13.66 -3.26 17.41
CA PHE A 90 14.08 -2.97 16.05
C PHE A 90 15.50 -2.44 15.93
N ALA A 91 16.27 -2.48 17.02
CA ALA A 91 17.65 -2.00 17.04
C ALA A 91 18.48 -2.60 15.90
N GLY A 92 19.23 -1.75 15.21
CA GLY A 92 20.10 -2.11 14.10
C GLY A 92 19.42 -2.31 12.75
N LYS A 93 18.09 -2.43 12.69
CA LYS A 93 17.33 -2.48 11.43
C LYS A 93 17.08 -1.08 10.89
N LYS A 94 16.98 -0.97 9.58
CA LYS A 94 16.74 0.30 8.88
C LYS A 94 15.31 0.34 8.33
N PHE A 95 14.66 1.50 8.42
CA PHE A 95 13.27 1.66 8.00
C PHE A 95 13.10 2.93 7.17
N TYR A 96 12.36 2.83 6.06
CA TYR A 96 12.02 3.96 5.21
C TYR A 96 10.63 4.51 5.56
N PHE A 97 10.58 5.84 5.80
CA PHE A 97 9.37 6.61 6.07
C PHE A 97 9.40 7.94 5.32
N GLY A 98 8.23 8.49 5.06
CA GLY A 98 8.09 9.90 4.74
C GLY A 98 8.65 10.76 5.89
N LYS A 99 9.53 11.70 5.57
CA LYS A 99 10.26 12.48 6.59
C LYS A 99 9.32 13.20 7.56
N SER A 100 8.26 13.82 7.07
CA SER A 100 7.27 14.53 7.89
C SER A 100 6.39 13.63 8.77
N LEU A 101 6.34 12.33 8.47
CA LEU A 101 5.49 11.35 9.16
C LEU A 101 6.25 10.54 10.21
N LEU A 102 7.58 10.66 10.26
CA LEU A 102 8.43 9.87 11.14
C LEU A 102 8.04 10.02 12.63
N GLU A 103 7.67 11.21 13.06
CA GLU A 103 7.30 11.48 14.45
C GLU A 103 6.10 10.65 14.92
N HIS A 104 5.21 10.25 14.03
CA HIS A 104 4.07 9.40 14.35
C HIS A 104 4.46 7.97 14.75
N TYR A 105 5.69 7.57 14.45
CA TYR A 105 6.21 6.21 14.67
C TYR A 105 7.24 6.11 15.83
N THR A 106 7.41 7.16 16.60
CA THR A 106 8.33 7.17 17.76
C THR A 106 7.96 6.12 18.79
N LYS A 107 6.68 5.80 18.93
CA LYS A 107 6.21 4.74 19.84
C LYS A 107 6.71 3.35 19.44
N GLU A 108 6.73 3.06 18.14
CA GLU A 108 7.14 1.77 17.56
C GLU A 108 8.66 1.67 17.42
N LEU A 109 9.31 2.74 17.00
CA LEU A 109 10.75 2.81 16.75
C LEU A 109 11.59 3.06 18.01
N GLY A 110 10.98 3.65 19.04
CA GLY A 110 11.68 4.23 20.19
C GLY A 110 12.09 5.69 19.94
N GLU A 111 12.47 6.38 21.03
CA GLU A 111 12.89 7.78 20.94
C GLU A 111 14.32 7.93 20.40
N ASN A 112 15.14 6.87 20.50
CA ASN A 112 16.54 6.86 20.12
C ASN A 112 16.73 6.16 18.77
N TYR A 113 16.88 6.94 17.72
CA TYR A 113 17.18 6.46 16.37
C TYR A 113 18.19 7.38 15.68
N GLU A 114 18.90 6.82 14.73
CA GLU A 114 19.81 7.52 13.84
C GLU A 114 19.13 7.72 12.48
N VAL A 115 19.19 8.93 11.93
CA VAL A 115 18.85 9.18 10.53
C VAL A 115 20.07 8.79 9.70
N VAL A 116 19.96 7.66 9.00
CA VAL A 116 21.07 7.10 8.18
C VAL A 116 21.25 7.95 6.94
N ARG A 117 20.15 8.30 6.28
CA ARG A 117 20.13 9.20 5.12
C ARG A 117 18.77 9.83 4.89
N GLU A 118 18.78 10.94 4.18
CA GLU A 118 17.60 11.55 3.57
C GLU A 118 17.66 11.36 2.06
N LEU A 119 16.50 11.14 1.43
CA LEU A 119 16.40 10.88 -0.01
C LEU A 119 15.04 11.32 -0.56
N LYS A 120 14.95 11.50 -1.87
CA LYS A 120 13.68 11.71 -2.55
C LYS A 120 12.99 10.38 -2.87
N GLY A 121 11.65 10.38 -3.01
CA GLY A 121 10.93 9.19 -3.42
C GLY A 121 11.37 8.66 -4.79
N SER A 122 11.80 9.54 -5.69
CA SER A 122 12.40 9.15 -6.98
C SER A 122 13.64 8.26 -6.83
N GLU A 123 14.37 8.34 -5.71
CA GLU A 123 15.52 7.47 -5.41
C GLU A 123 15.12 6.09 -4.85
N LEU A 124 13.89 5.98 -4.35
CA LEU A 124 13.30 4.69 -3.95
C LEU A 124 12.68 3.95 -5.14
N ALA A 125 12.29 4.65 -6.18
CA ALA A 125 11.67 4.08 -7.37
C ALA A 125 12.58 3.04 -8.04
N GLY A 126 11.97 1.94 -8.51
CA GLY A 126 12.67 0.81 -9.13
C GLY A 126 13.30 -0.16 -8.14
N ARG A 127 13.40 0.16 -6.86
CA ARG A 127 13.91 -0.77 -5.84
C ARG A 127 12.89 -1.86 -5.56
N ARG A 128 13.37 -3.06 -5.24
CA ARG A 128 12.53 -4.24 -5.03
C ARG A 128 12.54 -4.68 -3.57
N TYR A 129 11.43 -5.30 -3.16
CA TYR A 129 11.27 -5.85 -1.82
C TYR A 129 10.79 -7.32 -1.87
N TYR A 130 10.86 -8.02 -0.76
CA TYR A 130 10.27 -9.34 -0.60
C TYR A 130 8.79 -9.21 -0.23
N PRO A 131 7.88 -9.99 -0.85
CA PRO A 131 6.46 -9.95 -0.54
C PRO A 131 6.18 -10.31 0.92
N VAL A 132 5.11 -9.73 1.48
CA VAL A 132 4.61 -10.10 2.82
C VAL A 132 4.17 -11.57 2.83
N PHE A 133 3.47 -11.98 1.78
CA PHE A 133 3.01 -13.35 1.57
C PHE A 133 3.51 -13.85 0.21
N PRO A 134 4.06 -15.07 0.13
CA PRO A 134 4.66 -15.59 -1.11
C PRO A 134 3.65 -16.25 -2.05
N TYR A 135 2.35 -16.01 -1.91
CA TYR A 135 1.30 -16.68 -2.69
C TYR A 135 1.45 -16.49 -4.20
N PHE A 136 1.95 -15.33 -4.61
CA PHE A 136 2.14 -14.95 -6.01
C PHE A 136 3.62 -14.71 -6.35
N ALA A 137 4.53 -15.32 -5.59
CA ALA A 137 5.96 -15.19 -5.81
C ALA A 137 6.58 -16.56 -6.09
N GLY A 138 7.63 -16.57 -6.92
CA GLY A 138 8.40 -17.75 -7.25
C GLY A 138 8.22 -18.23 -8.69
N GLU A 139 9.13 -19.09 -9.14
CA GLU A 139 9.25 -19.54 -10.52
C GLU A 139 7.98 -20.18 -11.09
N LYS A 140 7.27 -20.98 -10.27
CA LYS A 140 6.03 -21.62 -10.69
C LYS A 140 4.91 -20.61 -10.95
N ALA A 141 4.80 -19.59 -10.11
CA ALA A 141 3.85 -18.53 -10.28
C ALA A 141 4.18 -17.71 -11.54
N GLU A 142 5.45 -17.43 -11.80
CA GLU A 142 5.93 -16.71 -12.99
C GLU A 142 5.63 -17.47 -14.29
N THR A 143 5.74 -18.81 -14.29
CA THR A 143 5.45 -19.64 -15.48
C THR A 143 3.96 -19.83 -15.75
N GLU A 144 3.12 -19.78 -14.73
CA GLU A 144 1.66 -19.93 -14.87
C GLU A 144 0.95 -18.61 -15.19
N GLY A 145 1.65 -17.49 -15.29
CA GLY A 145 1.08 -16.18 -15.59
C GLY A 145 0.22 -15.60 -14.45
N ASN A 146 0.33 -16.15 -13.25
CA ASN A 146 -0.46 -15.78 -12.08
C ASN A 146 0.27 -14.79 -11.17
N VAL A 147 1.20 -14.02 -11.71
CA VAL A 147 2.05 -13.14 -10.94
C VAL A 147 2.05 -11.73 -11.45
N PRO A 148 2.36 -10.80 -10.56
CA PRO A 148 2.71 -9.44 -10.95
C PRO A 148 4.02 -9.47 -11.73
N GLY A 149 4.04 -9.87 -12.96
CA GLY A 149 5.12 -9.82 -13.93
C GLY A 149 6.54 -9.51 -13.42
N PRO A 150 7.50 -9.19 -14.27
CA PRO A 150 8.88 -8.89 -13.85
C PRO A 150 8.99 -7.65 -12.96
N ASN A 151 7.98 -6.78 -12.97
CA ASN A 151 7.91 -5.56 -12.16
C ASN A 151 7.21 -5.75 -10.80
N GLY A 152 6.73 -6.94 -10.48
CA GLY A 152 6.11 -7.22 -9.20
C GLY A 152 7.04 -6.99 -8.01
N TYR A 153 6.47 -6.56 -6.89
CA TYR A 153 7.19 -6.25 -5.65
C TYR A 153 8.26 -5.16 -5.83
N THR A 154 7.91 -4.14 -6.61
CA THR A 154 8.75 -2.98 -6.91
C THR A 154 8.11 -1.72 -6.33
N ILE A 155 8.94 -0.74 -5.99
CA ILE A 155 8.51 0.59 -5.59
C ILE A 155 8.38 1.45 -6.84
N PHE A 156 7.20 2.07 -7.05
CA PHE A 156 6.94 3.02 -8.13
C PHE A 156 6.66 4.41 -7.57
N THR A 157 6.60 5.40 -8.43
CA THR A 157 6.14 6.74 -8.09
C THR A 157 4.70 6.95 -8.51
N ALA A 158 3.93 7.70 -7.69
CA ALA A 158 2.59 8.12 -8.04
C ALA A 158 2.31 9.52 -7.47
N ASP A 159 1.55 10.32 -8.23
CA ASP A 159 1.29 11.73 -7.88
C ASP A 159 0.25 11.90 -6.75
N TYR A 160 -0.55 10.88 -6.48
CA TYR A 160 -1.56 10.92 -5.42
C TYR A 160 -1.01 10.61 -4.02
N VAL A 161 0.26 10.25 -3.90
CA VAL A 161 0.88 10.01 -2.59
C VAL A 161 1.03 11.32 -1.85
N ASP A 162 0.49 11.37 -0.63
CA ASP A 162 0.62 12.53 0.26
C ASP A 162 1.35 12.18 1.57
N THR A 163 1.51 13.17 2.42
CA THR A 163 2.16 13.05 3.72
C THR A 163 1.27 13.53 4.86
N VAL A 164 -0.04 13.34 4.72
CA VAL A 164 -1.03 13.71 5.75
C VAL A 164 -1.15 12.60 6.79
N GLU A 165 -1.20 11.34 6.32
CA GLU A 165 -1.35 10.17 7.17
C GLU A 165 -0.42 9.02 6.74
N GLY A 166 -0.31 8.02 7.61
CA GLY A 166 0.42 6.80 7.32
C GLY A 166 1.94 6.96 7.36
N THR A 167 2.62 6.33 6.43
CA THR A 167 4.10 6.27 6.35
C THR A 167 4.68 7.06 5.19
N GLY A 168 3.86 7.58 4.29
CA GLY A 168 4.31 8.16 3.02
C GLY A 168 4.63 7.11 1.94
N LEU A 169 4.49 5.82 2.25
CA LEU A 169 4.57 4.72 1.29
C LEU A 169 3.20 4.04 1.24
N VAL A 170 2.63 3.90 0.05
CA VAL A 170 1.28 3.38 -0.14
C VAL A 170 1.31 2.00 -0.78
N HIS A 171 0.60 1.08 -0.15
CA HIS A 171 0.40 -0.29 -0.62
C HIS A 171 -0.50 -0.32 -1.85
N GLN A 172 -0.13 -1.12 -2.85
CA GLN A 172 -0.90 -1.36 -4.06
C GLN A 172 -1.36 -2.81 -4.15
N ALA A 173 -2.63 -3.00 -4.49
CA ALA A 173 -3.24 -4.28 -4.80
C ALA A 173 -4.20 -4.10 -6.00
N PRO A 174 -4.51 -5.13 -6.81
CA PRO A 174 -5.19 -4.97 -8.11
C PRO A 174 -6.72 -4.78 -7.95
N TYR A 175 -7.16 -3.86 -7.12
CA TYR A 175 -8.58 -3.67 -6.81
C TYR A 175 -9.10 -2.26 -7.10
N GLY A 176 -8.27 -1.23 -6.98
CA GLY A 176 -8.63 0.15 -7.21
C GLY A 176 -8.27 0.64 -8.61
N GLU A 177 -8.89 1.76 -9.03
CA GLU A 177 -8.58 2.41 -10.30
C GLU A 177 -7.15 2.97 -10.31
N ASP A 178 -6.73 3.60 -9.21
CA ASP A 178 -5.38 4.13 -9.05
C ASP A 178 -4.32 3.01 -9.04
N ASP A 179 -4.63 1.87 -8.41
CA ASP A 179 -3.78 0.67 -8.45
C ASP A 179 -3.58 0.19 -9.90
N MET A 180 -4.66 0.09 -10.66
CA MET A 180 -4.60 -0.36 -12.06
C MET A 180 -3.83 0.62 -12.95
N ASN A 181 -4.00 1.91 -12.74
CA ASN A 181 -3.28 2.94 -13.51
C ASN A 181 -1.78 2.92 -13.21
N THR A 182 -1.39 2.60 -11.99
CA THR A 182 0.02 2.50 -11.59
C THR A 182 0.69 1.22 -12.08
N LEU A 183 -0.08 0.11 -12.20
CA LEU A 183 0.45 -1.22 -12.55
C LEU A 183 0.46 -1.50 -14.07
N ASN A 184 -0.20 -0.70 -14.89
CA ASN A 184 -0.21 -0.79 -16.35
C ASN A 184 0.87 0.09 -16.99
#